data_e2b88c2eeebb8cc075411dd2511aad69
#
_entry.id   e2b88c2eeebb8cc075411dd2511aad69
#
_cell.length_a   1.000
_cell.length_b   1.000
_cell.length_c   1.000
_cell.angle_alpha   90.00
_cell.angle_beta   90.00
_cell.angle_gamma   90.00
#
_symmetry.space_group_name_H-M   'P 1'
#
loop_
_entity.id
_entity.type
_entity.pdbx_description
1 polymer ?
#
loop_
_entity_poly.entity_id
_entity_poly.type
_entity_poly.pdbx_seq_one_letter_code
_entity_poly.pdbx_strand_id
1 'polypeptide(L)'
;MGKSKLEYIWLDGYTPTQNMRSKTKVVEEFSGKLEDCPIWAFDGSSTKQAEGNSSDCLLKPVAIFPDPERVNGFLVMTEVLNADSSPHNSNARAQIDDDDNDFWFGFEQEYFIMDVETQLPLGFPLGGYPGPQGLYYCSVGGKNTHGRNLVEEHADICIDAGINFEGINQEVACGQWEFQLFAKGAKKAGDELWIARYLLDRLTEDYNYYIEYHPKPIKGDWNGSGMHANFSNSTLRKCGSQE
;
A
#
# COMPACT_ATOMS: atom_id res chain seq x y z
N MET A 1 15.35 -29.11 -5.49
CA MET A 1 13.93 -28.69 -5.38
C MET A 1 13.89 -27.51 -4.45
N GLY A 2 13.51 -26.35 -4.95
CA GLY A 2 13.50 -25.11 -4.20
C GLY A 2 12.12 -24.87 -3.56
N LYS A 3 12.12 -24.42 -2.30
CA LYS A 3 10.90 -23.89 -1.66
C LYS A 3 10.77 -22.41 -1.97
N SER A 4 9.54 -21.97 -2.25
CA SER A 4 9.17 -20.57 -2.41
C SER A 4 8.25 -20.11 -1.28
N LYS A 5 8.34 -18.84 -0.94
CA LYS A 5 7.51 -18.18 0.07
C LYS A 5 6.49 -17.30 -0.66
N LEU A 6 5.22 -17.57 -0.49
CA LEU A 6 4.12 -16.78 -1.03
C LEU A 6 3.51 -15.99 0.13
N GLU A 7 3.71 -14.69 0.14
CA GLU A 7 3.11 -13.78 1.12
C GLU A 7 1.74 -13.33 0.62
N TYR A 8 0.70 -13.90 1.20
CA TYR A 8 -0.69 -13.56 0.89
C TYR A 8 -1.07 -12.29 1.64
N ILE A 9 -1.46 -11.26 0.91
CA ILE A 9 -1.81 -9.94 1.43
C ILE A 9 -3.28 -9.69 1.14
N TRP A 10 -4.05 -9.26 2.15
CA TRP A 10 -5.47 -8.92 2.03
C TRP A 10 -5.88 -7.77 2.92
N LEU A 11 -7.07 -7.23 2.67
CA LEU A 11 -7.70 -6.21 3.49
C LEU A 11 -8.73 -6.85 4.42
N ASP A 12 -8.72 -6.47 5.69
CA ASP A 12 -9.64 -7.01 6.69
C ASP A 12 -11.06 -6.41 6.61
N GLY A 13 -11.92 -6.75 7.56
CA GLY A 13 -13.31 -6.28 7.64
C GLY A 13 -13.55 -5.12 8.59
N TYR A 14 -12.50 -4.47 9.08
CA TYR A 14 -12.66 -3.31 9.96
C TYR A 14 -13.20 -2.08 9.21
N THR A 15 -14.02 -1.29 9.88
CA THR A 15 -14.62 -0.06 9.37
C THR A 15 -14.33 1.10 10.32
N PRO A 16 -14.21 2.34 9.84
CA PRO A 16 -14.38 2.79 8.45
C PRO A 16 -13.18 2.49 7.55
N THR A 17 -12.04 2.10 8.09
CA THR A 17 -10.81 1.82 7.35
C THR A 17 -10.38 0.38 7.56
N GLN A 18 -10.15 -0.31 6.46
CA GLN A 18 -9.59 -1.66 6.45
C GLN A 18 -8.09 -1.62 6.74
N ASN A 19 -7.58 -2.63 7.46
CA ASN A 19 -6.15 -2.81 7.66
C ASN A 19 -5.62 -3.90 6.74
N MET A 20 -4.37 -3.76 6.35
CA MET A 20 -3.65 -4.84 5.65
C MET A 20 -3.35 -5.99 6.62
N ARG A 21 -3.49 -7.18 6.10
CA ARG A 21 -3.11 -8.43 6.77
C ARG A 21 -2.24 -9.24 5.85
N SER A 22 -1.35 -10.03 6.41
CA SER A 22 -0.55 -10.94 5.61
C SER A 22 -0.28 -12.25 6.32
N LYS A 23 0.02 -13.29 5.53
CA LYS A 23 0.54 -14.57 6.00
C LYS A 23 1.33 -15.27 4.91
N THR A 24 2.39 -15.97 5.29
CA THR A 24 3.29 -16.66 4.35
C THR A 24 2.91 -18.13 4.16
N LYS A 25 2.74 -18.56 2.92
CA LYS A 25 2.64 -19.97 2.53
C LYS A 25 3.97 -20.40 1.92
N VAL A 26 4.46 -21.58 2.34
CA VAL A 26 5.62 -22.21 1.73
C VAL A 26 5.15 -23.29 0.76
N VAL A 27 5.59 -23.19 -0.49
CA VAL A 27 5.27 -24.14 -1.56
C VAL A 27 6.55 -24.71 -2.18
N GLU A 28 6.46 -25.92 -2.74
CA GLU A 28 7.56 -26.56 -3.45
C GLU A 28 7.39 -26.37 -4.96
N GLU A 29 8.51 -26.23 -5.67
CA GLU A 29 8.54 -26.17 -7.15
C GLU A 29 7.60 -25.14 -7.77
N PHE A 30 7.48 -23.96 -7.13
CA PHE A 30 6.59 -22.89 -7.61
C PHE A 30 7.09 -22.27 -8.93
N SER A 31 6.20 -22.11 -9.89
CA SER A 31 6.53 -21.61 -11.23
C SER A 31 6.79 -20.09 -11.28
N GLY A 32 6.37 -19.34 -10.26
CA GLY A 32 6.36 -17.87 -10.27
C GLY A 32 5.12 -17.26 -10.92
N LYS A 33 4.11 -18.07 -11.27
CA LYS A 33 2.92 -17.59 -11.97
C LYS A 33 1.70 -17.51 -11.06
N LEU A 34 0.82 -16.55 -11.35
CA LEU A 34 -0.39 -16.31 -10.58
C LEU A 34 -1.34 -17.52 -10.58
N GLU A 35 -1.49 -18.17 -11.73
CA GLU A 35 -2.36 -19.35 -11.89
C GLU A 35 -1.96 -20.55 -11.02
N ASP A 36 -0.70 -20.62 -10.60
CA ASP A 36 -0.19 -21.68 -9.73
C ASP A 36 -0.23 -21.31 -8.24
N CYS A 37 -0.70 -20.11 -7.90
CA CYS A 37 -0.93 -19.69 -6.51
C CYS A 37 -2.18 -20.38 -5.96
N PRO A 38 -2.08 -21.23 -4.92
CA PRO A 38 -3.25 -21.92 -4.37
C PRO A 38 -4.18 -20.96 -3.63
N ILE A 39 -5.50 -21.16 -3.72
CA ILE A 39 -6.45 -20.54 -2.80
C ILE A 39 -6.13 -21.03 -1.38
N TRP A 40 -6.22 -20.12 -0.40
CA TRP A 40 -5.86 -20.45 0.97
C TRP A 40 -6.91 -19.95 1.97
N ALA A 41 -7.35 -20.80 2.89
CA ALA A 41 -8.30 -20.43 3.92
C ALA A 41 -7.64 -19.67 5.08
N PHE A 42 -8.41 -18.82 5.74
CA PHE A 42 -8.01 -18.13 6.97
C PHE A 42 -9.21 -17.97 7.91
N ASP A 43 -8.93 -17.69 9.19
CA ASP A 43 -9.93 -17.40 10.20
C ASP A 43 -10.44 -15.96 10.09
N GLY A 44 -11.57 -15.78 9.41
CA GLY A 44 -12.22 -14.48 9.23
C GLY A 44 -12.73 -13.85 10.54
N SER A 45 -12.94 -14.63 11.60
CA SER A 45 -13.38 -14.09 12.87
C SER A 45 -12.32 -13.19 13.52
N SER A 46 -11.05 -13.49 13.29
CA SER A 46 -9.92 -12.70 13.78
C SER A 46 -9.71 -11.38 13.01
N THR A 47 -10.40 -11.21 11.89
CA THR A 47 -10.27 -10.03 11.01
C THR A 47 -11.62 -9.30 10.77
N LYS A 48 -12.64 -9.58 11.56
CA LYS A 48 -14.01 -9.07 11.41
C LYS A 48 -14.65 -9.37 10.04
N GLN A 49 -14.35 -10.53 9.49
CA GLN A 49 -14.89 -11.00 8.20
C GLN A 49 -15.78 -12.23 8.33
N ALA A 50 -15.89 -12.82 9.52
CA ALA A 50 -16.79 -13.94 9.78
C ALA A 50 -17.21 -14.00 11.27
N GLU A 51 -18.24 -14.79 11.54
CA GLU A 51 -18.67 -15.14 12.90
C GLU A 51 -17.86 -16.34 13.42
N GLY A 52 -17.62 -16.39 14.75
CA GLY A 52 -16.74 -17.39 15.35
C GLY A 52 -17.17 -18.86 15.16
N ASN A 53 -18.44 -19.12 14.88
CA ASN A 53 -18.98 -20.46 14.65
C ASN A 53 -18.98 -20.89 13.17
N SER A 54 -18.62 -19.99 12.24
CA SER A 54 -18.46 -20.22 10.81
C SER A 54 -17.38 -19.27 10.28
N SER A 55 -16.14 -19.51 10.70
CA SER A 55 -15.08 -18.51 10.59
C SER A 55 -14.23 -18.59 9.32
N ASP A 56 -14.41 -19.63 8.51
CA ASP A 56 -13.57 -19.82 7.32
C ASP A 56 -13.90 -18.80 6.23
N CYS A 57 -12.88 -18.04 5.84
CA CYS A 57 -12.85 -17.23 4.62
C CYS A 57 -11.71 -17.71 3.72
N LEU A 58 -11.78 -17.34 2.44
CA LEU A 58 -10.80 -17.75 1.43
C LEU A 58 -10.06 -16.54 0.90
N LEU A 59 -8.75 -16.70 0.69
CA LEU A 59 -7.87 -15.78 -0.01
C LEU A 59 -7.68 -16.29 -1.44
N LYS A 60 -8.23 -15.56 -2.41
CA LYS A 60 -8.06 -15.86 -3.83
C LYS A 60 -6.97 -14.96 -4.41
N PRO A 61 -5.87 -15.52 -4.91
CA PRO A 61 -4.82 -14.75 -5.57
C PRO A 61 -5.34 -13.98 -6.78
N VAL A 62 -4.97 -12.69 -6.90
CA VAL A 62 -5.41 -11.81 -7.99
C VAL A 62 -4.26 -11.06 -8.67
N ALA A 63 -3.12 -10.89 -7.99
CA ALA A 63 -1.89 -10.38 -8.57
C ALA A 63 -0.69 -10.99 -7.84
N ILE A 64 0.45 -11.06 -8.52
CA ILE A 64 1.70 -11.59 -7.98
C ILE A 64 2.86 -10.68 -8.38
N PHE A 65 3.78 -10.47 -7.43
CA PHE A 65 4.98 -9.66 -7.60
C PHE A 65 6.18 -10.40 -7.02
N PRO A 66 7.40 -10.23 -7.57
CA PRO A 66 8.60 -10.64 -6.86
C PRO A 66 8.66 -9.98 -5.48
N ASP A 67 9.20 -10.68 -4.49
CA ASP A 67 9.50 -10.09 -3.19
C ASP A 67 11.00 -9.78 -3.13
N PRO A 68 11.42 -8.53 -3.23
CA PRO A 68 12.84 -8.18 -3.25
C PRO A 68 13.57 -8.47 -1.94
N GLU A 69 12.82 -8.47 -0.83
CA GLU A 69 13.37 -8.64 0.51
C GLU A 69 13.60 -10.10 0.91
N ARG A 70 13.06 -11.05 0.17
CA ARG A 70 13.13 -12.47 0.54
C ARG A 70 13.53 -13.37 -0.63
N VAL A 71 14.58 -14.15 -0.43
CA VAL A 71 15.03 -15.15 -1.41
C VAL A 71 13.89 -16.14 -1.71
N ASN A 72 13.60 -16.33 -3.00
CA ASN A 72 12.48 -17.14 -3.50
C ASN A 72 11.12 -16.67 -2.91
N GLY A 73 10.96 -15.37 -2.67
CA GLY A 73 9.76 -14.74 -2.16
C GLY A 73 8.89 -14.19 -3.28
N PHE A 74 7.57 -14.19 -3.03
CA PHE A 74 6.58 -13.55 -3.89
C PHE A 74 5.52 -12.89 -3.02
N LEU A 75 5.12 -11.67 -3.38
CA LEU A 75 3.99 -10.95 -2.81
C LEU A 75 2.75 -11.31 -3.63
N VAL A 76 1.72 -11.80 -2.96
CA VAL A 76 0.49 -12.27 -3.60
C VAL A 76 -0.67 -11.44 -3.09
N MET A 77 -1.11 -10.47 -3.88
CA MET A 77 -2.32 -9.73 -3.57
C MET A 77 -3.53 -10.64 -3.72
N THR A 78 -4.45 -10.58 -2.75
CA THR A 78 -5.61 -11.48 -2.71
C THR A 78 -6.90 -10.71 -2.47
N GLU A 79 -7.99 -11.25 -3.00
CA GLU A 79 -9.35 -10.86 -2.65
C GLU A 79 -9.96 -11.87 -1.69
N VAL A 80 -10.82 -11.37 -0.78
CA VAL A 80 -11.48 -12.22 0.21
C VAL A 80 -12.79 -12.75 -0.33
N LEU A 81 -12.97 -14.08 -0.20
CA LEU A 81 -14.21 -14.78 -0.52
C LEU A 81 -14.80 -15.43 0.72
N ASN A 82 -16.11 -15.62 0.72
CA ASN A 82 -16.81 -16.49 1.66
C ASN A 82 -16.41 -17.96 1.44
N ALA A 83 -16.77 -18.84 2.38
CA ALA A 83 -16.49 -20.27 2.27
C ALA A 83 -17.12 -20.93 1.04
N ASP A 84 -18.22 -20.39 0.53
CA ASP A 84 -18.90 -20.82 -0.69
C ASP A 84 -18.30 -20.25 -1.99
N SER A 85 -17.17 -19.55 -1.88
CA SER A 85 -16.46 -18.88 -2.97
C SER A 85 -17.17 -17.64 -3.55
N SER A 86 -18.24 -17.16 -2.97
CA SER A 86 -18.82 -15.87 -3.32
C SER A 86 -17.93 -14.72 -2.77
N PRO A 87 -17.92 -13.53 -3.42
CA PRO A 87 -17.20 -12.38 -2.90
C PRO A 87 -17.66 -12.01 -1.49
N HIS A 88 -16.70 -11.80 -0.57
CA HIS A 88 -17.02 -11.32 0.76
C HIS A 88 -17.47 -9.85 0.74
N ASN A 89 -18.33 -9.43 1.67
CA ASN A 89 -18.85 -8.05 1.73
C ASN A 89 -17.76 -6.98 1.88
N SER A 90 -16.61 -7.32 2.47
CA SER A 90 -15.45 -6.43 2.58
C SER A 90 -14.59 -6.38 1.32
N ASN A 91 -14.90 -7.16 0.29
CA ASN A 91 -14.13 -7.26 -0.94
C ASN A 91 -14.54 -6.16 -1.93
N ALA A 92 -13.99 -4.95 -1.75
CA ALA A 92 -14.27 -3.82 -2.63
C ALA A 92 -13.75 -4.04 -4.06
N ARG A 93 -12.65 -4.81 -4.24
CA ARG A 93 -12.08 -5.12 -5.56
C ARG A 93 -13.07 -5.87 -6.46
N ALA A 94 -13.87 -6.77 -5.89
CA ALA A 94 -14.91 -7.51 -6.63
C ALA A 94 -16.06 -6.63 -7.13
N GLN A 95 -16.19 -5.39 -6.63
CA GLN A 95 -17.21 -4.44 -7.09
C GLN A 95 -16.81 -3.69 -8.37
N ILE A 96 -15.58 -3.87 -8.85
CA ILE A 96 -15.11 -3.31 -10.11
C ILE A 96 -15.58 -4.22 -11.23
N ASP A 97 -16.68 -3.86 -11.90
CA ASP A 97 -17.28 -4.65 -12.97
C ASP A 97 -16.51 -4.52 -14.29
N ASP A 98 -16.05 -3.30 -14.60
CA ASP A 98 -15.28 -2.99 -15.80
C ASP A 98 -13.85 -2.59 -15.42
N ASP A 99 -12.87 -3.26 -16.00
CA ASP A 99 -11.45 -3.00 -15.81
C ASP A 99 -10.80 -2.67 -17.16
N ASP A 100 -11.33 -1.64 -17.83
CA ASP A 100 -10.86 -1.18 -19.11
C ASP A 100 -9.46 -0.54 -19.02
N ASN A 101 -8.48 -1.15 -19.70
CA ASN A 101 -7.12 -0.66 -19.79
C ASN A 101 -6.98 0.70 -20.55
N ASP A 102 -8.03 1.22 -21.16
CA ASP A 102 -8.05 2.60 -21.67
C ASP A 102 -8.05 3.63 -20.52
N PHE A 103 -8.57 3.26 -19.36
CA PHE A 103 -8.44 4.09 -18.17
C PHE A 103 -7.05 3.95 -17.56
N TRP A 104 -6.36 5.08 -17.45
CA TRP A 104 -5.08 5.23 -16.80
C TRP A 104 -5.28 5.92 -15.45
N PHE A 105 -4.58 5.42 -14.43
CA PHE A 105 -4.64 5.95 -13.08
C PHE A 105 -3.24 6.35 -12.61
N GLY A 106 -3.15 7.54 -11.98
CA GLY A 106 -1.95 7.99 -11.28
C GLY A 106 -2.33 8.29 -9.84
N PHE A 107 -1.65 7.67 -8.89
CA PHE A 107 -1.85 7.91 -7.47
C PHE A 107 -0.67 8.64 -6.89
N GLU A 108 -0.94 9.68 -6.10
CA GLU A 108 0.02 10.47 -5.35
C GLU A 108 -0.31 10.27 -3.87
N GLN A 109 0.33 9.27 -3.25
CA GLN A 109 0.05 8.89 -1.87
C GLN A 109 0.93 9.67 -0.91
N GLU A 110 0.32 10.58 -0.17
CA GLU A 110 0.95 11.25 0.97
C GLU A 110 0.85 10.41 2.24
N TYR A 111 1.83 10.56 3.12
CA TYR A 111 1.88 9.89 4.42
C TYR A 111 2.84 10.61 5.37
N PHE A 112 2.67 10.38 6.66
CA PHE A 112 3.66 10.81 7.66
C PHE A 112 4.45 9.61 8.16
N ILE A 113 5.75 9.78 8.31
CA ILE A 113 6.61 8.83 9.02
C ILE A 113 6.59 9.23 10.49
N MET A 114 6.09 8.32 11.33
CA MET A 114 5.91 8.53 12.77
C MET A 114 6.93 7.70 13.54
N ASP A 115 7.51 8.29 14.55
CA ASP A 115 8.37 7.59 15.50
C ASP A 115 7.53 6.80 16.51
N VAL A 116 7.84 5.52 16.73
CA VAL A 116 7.06 4.62 17.58
C VAL A 116 7.08 5.03 19.06
N GLU A 117 8.21 5.56 19.55
CA GLU A 117 8.36 5.90 20.97
C GLU A 117 7.68 7.22 21.32
N THR A 118 7.86 8.23 20.46
CA THR A 118 7.34 9.58 20.72
C THR A 118 5.93 9.81 20.20
N GLN A 119 5.47 8.98 19.27
CA GLN A 119 4.20 9.13 18.56
C GLN A 119 4.09 10.49 17.80
N LEU A 120 5.23 11.04 17.42
CA LEU A 120 5.35 12.29 16.68
C LEU A 120 5.93 12.03 15.27
N PRO A 121 5.62 12.90 14.29
CA PRO A 121 6.30 12.83 13.01
C PRO A 121 7.80 13.01 13.15
N LEU A 122 8.57 12.35 12.29
CA LEU A 122 10.03 12.50 12.26
C LEU A 122 10.42 13.98 12.12
N GLY A 123 11.37 14.40 12.94
CA GLY A 123 11.86 15.77 12.99
C GLY A 123 11.05 16.71 13.89
N PHE A 124 9.96 16.24 14.50
CA PHE A 124 9.29 17.01 15.55
C PHE A 124 10.08 16.93 16.85
N PRO A 125 10.37 18.07 17.49
CA PRO A 125 11.04 18.08 18.78
C PRO A 125 10.11 17.61 19.90
N LEU A 126 10.67 16.97 20.92
CA LEU A 126 9.90 16.64 22.14
C LEU A 126 9.42 17.92 22.82
N GLY A 127 8.10 17.98 23.05
CA GLY A 127 7.48 19.08 23.79
C GLY A 127 7.31 20.38 23.00
N GLY A 128 7.30 20.31 21.66
CA GLY A 128 7.11 21.47 20.81
C GLY A 128 6.80 21.14 19.38
N TYR A 129 6.96 22.14 18.52
CA TYR A 129 6.80 22.02 17.07
C TYR A 129 8.13 22.32 16.37
N PRO A 130 8.37 21.76 15.18
CA PRO A 130 9.51 22.13 14.36
C PRO A 130 9.33 23.53 13.78
N GLY A 131 10.23 23.99 12.91
CA GLY A 131 10.07 25.23 12.16
C GLY A 131 8.77 25.24 11.32
N PRO A 132 8.33 26.41 10.87
CA PRO A 132 7.07 26.54 10.12
C PRO A 132 7.09 25.71 8.83
N GLN A 133 5.93 25.31 8.36
CA GLN A 133 5.75 24.61 7.09
C GLN A 133 6.34 25.39 5.91
N GLY A 134 6.62 24.68 4.83
CA GLY A 134 7.22 25.23 3.62
C GLY A 134 8.76 25.06 3.56
N LEU A 135 9.42 24.88 4.71
CA LEU A 135 10.85 24.57 4.74
C LEU A 135 11.18 23.15 4.32
N TYR A 136 10.19 22.25 4.35
CA TYR A 136 10.34 20.81 4.17
C TYR A 136 10.02 20.35 2.76
N TYR A 137 9.17 21.07 2.05
CA TYR A 137 8.74 20.69 0.70
C TYR A 137 9.92 20.59 -0.26
N CYS A 138 10.13 19.36 -0.79
CA CYS A 138 11.25 19.03 -1.68
C CYS A 138 12.63 19.43 -1.12
N SER A 139 12.79 19.42 0.20
CA SER A 139 13.99 19.95 0.86
C SER A 139 15.20 19.04 0.68
N VAL A 140 16.37 19.63 0.88
CA VAL A 140 17.67 18.95 0.82
C VAL A 140 18.47 19.30 2.07
N GLY A 141 19.17 18.30 2.60
CA GLY A 141 20.08 18.46 3.74
C GLY A 141 19.43 18.11 5.08
N GLY A 142 20.22 17.60 6.00
CA GLY A 142 19.79 16.99 7.26
C GLY A 142 19.06 17.89 8.25
N LYS A 143 19.00 19.21 8.01
CA LYS A 143 18.26 20.12 8.86
C LYS A 143 16.75 20.02 8.66
N ASN A 144 16.30 19.81 7.42
CA ASN A 144 14.91 19.89 7.04
C ASN A 144 14.38 18.57 6.42
N THR A 145 15.27 17.63 6.11
CA THR A 145 14.88 16.35 5.50
C THR A 145 14.96 15.25 6.54
N HIS A 146 13.83 14.61 6.80
CA HIS A 146 13.71 13.53 7.78
C HIS A 146 13.09 12.29 7.13
N GLY A 147 13.70 11.11 7.33
CA GLY A 147 13.18 9.83 6.83
C GLY A 147 13.59 9.46 5.40
N ARG A 148 14.48 10.21 4.74
CA ARG A 148 14.89 9.95 3.33
C ARG A 148 15.38 8.52 3.08
N ASN A 149 16.17 7.96 4.01
CA ASN A 149 16.70 6.61 3.82
C ASN A 149 15.57 5.57 3.67
N LEU A 150 14.56 5.63 4.54
CA LEU A 150 13.37 4.76 4.45
C LEU A 150 12.63 4.95 3.12
N VAL A 151 12.47 6.21 2.68
CA VAL A 151 11.69 6.54 1.48
C VAL A 151 12.41 6.11 0.20
N GLU A 152 13.72 6.28 0.13
CA GLU A 152 14.53 5.82 -1.01
C GLU A 152 14.59 4.29 -1.06
N GLU A 153 14.78 3.63 0.07
CA GLU A 153 14.74 2.17 0.16
C GLU A 153 13.36 1.62 -0.24
N HIS A 154 12.27 2.27 0.18
CA HIS A 154 10.92 1.93 -0.28
C HIS A 154 10.77 2.06 -1.80
N ALA A 155 11.30 3.13 -2.40
CA ALA A 155 11.27 3.31 -3.84
C ALA A 155 12.02 2.18 -4.55
N ASP A 156 13.21 1.83 -4.09
CA ASP A 156 14.03 0.77 -4.66
C ASP A 156 13.33 -0.59 -4.60
N ILE A 157 12.79 -0.97 -3.45
CA ILE A 157 12.07 -2.26 -3.32
C ILE A 157 10.77 -2.30 -4.13
N CYS A 158 10.06 -1.18 -4.29
CA CYS A 158 8.90 -1.11 -5.17
C CYS A 158 9.27 -1.32 -6.64
N ILE A 159 10.35 -0.69 -7.09
CA ILE A 159 10.87 -0.84 -8.45
C ILE A 159 11.33 -2.30 -8.69
N ASP A 160 12.05 -2.89 -7.74
CA ASP A 160 12.51 -4.28 -7.82
C ASP A 160 11.34 -5.28 -7.77
N ALA A 161 10.25 -4.95 -7.08
CA ALA A 161 9.01 -5.71 -7.11
C ALA A 161 8.25 -5.58 -8.46
N GLY A 162 8.69 -4.72 -9.37
CA GLY A 162 8.08 -4.50 -10.67
C GLY A 162 6.83 -3.61 -10.64
N ILE A 163 6.64 -2.84 -9.57
CA ILE A 163 5.60 -1.81 -9.48
C ILE A 163 5.98 -0.65 -10.39
N ASN A 164 5.02 -0.09 -11.11
CA ASN A 164 5.25 1.11 -11.91
C ASN A 164 5.31 2.36 -11.03
N PHE A 165 6.42 2.48 -10.32
CA PHE A 165 6.72 3.55 -9.37
C PHE A 165 7.26 4.76 -10.13
N GLU A 166 6.64 5.93 -9.95
CA GLU A 166 6.92 7.13 -10.78
C GLU A 166 7.77 8.17 -10.05
N GLY A 167 7.69 8.25 -8.72
CA GLY A 167 8.45 9.25 -7.99
C GLY A 167 8.20 9.28 -6.49
N ILE A 168 9.03 10.08 -5.84
CA ILE A 168 8.95 10.43 -4.42
C ILE A 168 9.25 11.91 -4.22
N ASN A 169 8.62 12.53 -3.26
CA ASN A 169 9.01 13.86 -2.78
C ASN A 169 8.68 14.03 -1.30
N GLN A 170 9.45 14.87 -0.65
CA GLN A 170 9.09 15.33 0.68
C GLN A 170 7.99 16.38 0.58
N GLU A 171 7.00 16.26 1.46
CA GLU A 171 5.82 17.10 1.51
C GLU A 171 5.99 18.32 2.44
N VAL A 172 4.91 19.12 2.53
CA VAL A 172 4.92 20.45 3.15
C VAL A 172 5.19 20.42 4.65
N ALA A 173 4.73 19.36 5.34
CA ALA A 173 4.96 19.20 6.77
C ALA A 173 6.24 18.39 7.04
N CYS A 174 6.85 18.66 8.20
CA CYS A 174 8.01 17.91 8.68
C CYS A 174 7.65 16.43 8.86
N GLY A 175 8.46 15.53 8.30
CA GLY A 175 8.22 14.09 8.36
C GLY A 175 7.13 13.58 7.40
N GLN A 176 6.56 14.45 6.57
CA GLN A 176 5.59 14.09 5.54
C GLN A 176 6.29 13.82 4.21
N TRP A 177 5.86 12.75 3.54
CA TRP A 177 6.38 12.31 2.25
C TRP A 177 5.24 11.87 1.34
N GLU A 178 5.55 11.76 0.06
CA GLU A 178 4.65 11.27 -0.98
C GLU A 178 5.39 10.26 -1.86
N PHE A 179 4.68 9.21 -2.28
CA PHE A 179 5.11 8.38 -3.41
C PHE A 179 4.07 8.38 -4.51
N GLN A 180 4.51 8.16 -5.75
CA GLN A 180 3.68 8.23 -6.94
C GLN A 180 3.72 6.92 -7.72
N LEU A 181 2.54 6.47 -8.15
CA LEU A 181 2.34 5.26 -8.95
C LEU A 181 1.53 5.56 -10.19
N PHE A 182 1.72 4.74 -11.22
CA PHE A 182 0.92 4.76 -12.42
C PHE A 182 0.51 3.35 -12.84
N ALA A 183 -0.76 3.15 -13.22
CA ALA A 183 -1.21 1.89 -13.80
C ALA A 183 -2.31 2.09 -14.83
N LYS A 184 -2.47 1.10 -15.73
CA LYS A 184 -3.59 0.99 -16.66
C LYS A 184 -4.56 -0.06 -16.15
N GLY A 185 -5.83 0.31 -16.05
CA GLY A 185 -6.87 -0.51 -15.43
C GLY A 185 -7.01 -0.30 -13.92
N ALA A 186 -8.23 -0.25 -13.44
CA ALA A 186 -8.55 0.07 -12.04
C ALA A 186 -8.05 -1.00 -11.06
N LYS A 187 -8.22 -2.29 -11.40
CA LYS A 187 -7.78 -3.41 -10.55
C LYS A 187 -6.28 -3.41 -10.38
N LYS A 188 -5.53 -3.28 -11.48
CA LYS A 188 -4.07 -3.21 -11.44
C LYS A 188 -3.59 -2.02 -10.60
N ALA A 189 -4.18 -0.85 -10.80
CA ALA A 189 -3.83 0.35 -10.05
C ALA A 189 -4.03 0.16 -8.53
N GLY A 190 -5.16 -0.41 -8.13
CA GLY A 190 -5.45 -0.73 -6.74
C GLY A 190 -4.51 -1.80 -6.16
N ASP A 191 -4.26 -2.87 -6.90
CA ASP A 191 -3.37 -3.96 -6.48
C ASP A 191 -1.94 -3.44 -6.26
N GLU A 192 -1.38 -2.65 -7.20
CA GLU A 192 -0.03 -2.07 -7.06
C GLU A 192 0.06 -1.06 -5.91
N LEU A 193 -0.98 -0.23 -5.70
CA LEU A 193 -1.01 0.70 -4.56
C LEU A 193 -0.96 -0.05 -3.21
N TRP A 194 -1.74 -1.12 -3.06
CA TRP A 194 -1.75 -1.89 -1.82
C TRP A 194 -0.44 -2.63 -1.59
N ILE A 195 0.21 -3.14 -2.65
CA ILE A 195 1.54 -3.75 -2.52
C ILE A 195 2.59 -2.69 -2.14
N ALA A 196 2.55 -1.50 -2.74
CA ALA A 196 3.46 -0.42 -2.36
C ALA A 196 3.28 0.01 -0.89
N ARG A 197 2.03 0.13 -0.41
CA ARG A 197 1.75 0.39 1.02
C ARG A 197 2.25 -0.76 1.91
N TYR A 198 2.04 -2.02 1.49
CA TYR A 198 2.53 -3.18 2.22
C TYR A 198 4.05 -3.15 2.38
N LEU A 199 4.78 -2.89 1.30
CA LEU A 199 6.23 -2.80 1.33
C LEU A 199 6.71 -1.66 2.24
N LEU A 200 6.05 -0.50 2.20
CA LEU A 200 6.37 0.63 3.07
C LEU A 200 6.15 0.28 4.55
N ASP A 201 4.99 -0.29 4.89
CA ASP A 201 4.69 -0.67 6.27
C ASP A 201 5.64 -1.77 6.78
N ARG A 202 5.96 -2.77 5.95
CA ARG A 202 6.92 -3.82 6.28
C ARG A 202 8.32 -3.26 6.56
N LEU A 203 8.77 -2.34 5.70
CA LEU A 203 10.09 -1.73 5.85
C LEU A 203 10.21 -0.95 7.17
N THR A 204 9.12 -0.34 7.66
CA THR A 204 9.14 0.39 8.93
C THR A 204 9.45 -0.49 10.15
N GLU A 205 9.22 -1.80 10.08
CA GLU A 205 9.52 -2.73 11.18
C GLU A 205 11.01 -2.74 11.54
N ASP A 206 11.89 -2.46 10.57
CA ASP A 206 13.34 -2.39 10.78
C ASP A 206 13.81 -1.02 11.27
N TYR A 207 12.98 0.01 11.18
CA TYR A 207 13.32 1.41 11.49
C TYR A 207 12.78 1.93 12.83
N ASN A 208 11.97 1.16 13.55
CA ASN A 208 11.23 1.63 14.73
C ASN A 208 10.31 2.83 14.41
N TYR A 209 9.76 2.85 13.20
CA TYR A 209 8.79 3.82 12.71
C TYR A 209 7.46 3.16 12.39
N TYR A 210 6.42 3.97 12.15
CA TYR A 210 5.19 3.53 11.51
C TYR A 210 4.69 4.60 10.55
N ILE A 211 3.85 4.19 9.60
CA ILE A 211 3.27 5.08 8.60
C ILE A 211 1.86 5.50 9.04
N GLU A 212 1.61 6.80 8.98
CA GLU A 212 0.29 7.35 9.27
C GLU A 212 -0.34 7.89 7.99
N TYR A 213 -1.43 7.25 7.57
CA TYR A 213 -2.21 7.62 6.39
C TYR A 213 -3.45 8.46 6.73
N HIS A 214 -3.69 8.77 7.99
CA HIS A 214 -4.84 9.57 8.39
C HIS A 214 -4.79 10.95 7.73
N PRO A 215 -5.92 11.45 7.14
CA PRO A 215 -5.92 12.70 6.38
C PRO A 215 -5.57 13.95 7.19
N LYS A 216 -5.66 13.90 8.51
CA LYS A 216 -5.26 14.99 9.41
C LYS A 216 -4.62 14.44 10.67
N PRO A 217 -3.37 13.94 10.62
CA PRO A 217 -2.74 13.30 11.78
C PRO A 217 -2.32 14.32 12.84
N ILE A 218 -2.01 15.56 12.44
CA ILE A 218 -1.53 16.59 13.35
C ILE A 218 -2.53 17.74 13.41
N LYS A 219 -2.97 18.07 14.61
CA LYS A 219 -3.91 19.17 14.85
C LYS A 219 -3.27 20.55 14.62
N GLY A 220 -4.08 21.56 14.31
CA GLY A 220 -3.65 22.92 14.10
C GLY A 220 -3.32 23.23 12.64
N ASP A 221 -2.50 24.23 12.41
CA ASP A 221 -2.13 24.74 11.08
C ASP A 221 -0.97 23.91 10.47
N TRP A 222 -1.19 22.58 10.38
CA TRP A 222 -0.31 21.63 9.70
C TRP A 222 -1.00 21.05 8.48
N ASN A 223 -0.19 20.69 7.47
CA ASN A 223 -0.68 20.09 6.25
C ASN A 223 -1.50 18.81 6.54
N GLY A 224 -2.54 18.60 5.75
CA GLY A 224 -3.23 17.33 5.69
C GLY A 224 -2.42 16.30 4.90
N SER A 225 -2.90 15.08 4.87
CA SER A 225 -2.32 13.99 4.09
C SER A 225 -3.44 13.36 3.26
N GLY A 226 -3.23 13.21 1.97
CA GLY A 226 -4.24 12.70 1.06
C GLY A 226 -3.70 11.62 0.14
N MET A 227 -4.54 11.22 -0.78
CA MET A 227 -4.12 10.48 -1.96
C MET A 227 -4.83 11.09 -3.16
N HIS A 228 -4.12 11.82 -3.98
CA HIS A 228 -4.67 12.26 -5.25
C HIS A 228 -4.84 11.07 -6.18
N ALA A 229 -6.05 10.90 -6.70
CA ALA A 229 -6.38 9.87 -7.66
C ALA A 229 -6.63 10.53 -9.02
N ASN A 230 -5.60 10.60 -9.83
CA ASN A 230 -5.67 11.13 -11.19
C ASN A 230 -6.13 10.01 -12.13
N PHE A 231 -6.97 10.34 -13.10
CA PHE A 231 -7.39 9.37 -14.10
C PHE A 231 -7.58 10.01 -15.47
N SER A 232 -7.44 9.22 -16.50
CA SER A 232 -7.75 9.61 -17.88
C SER A 232 -8.15 8.41 -18.71
N ASN A 233 -8.89 8.67 -19.78
CA ASN A 233 -9.14 7.71 -20.87
C ASN A 233 -8.67 8.31 -22.21
N SER A 234 -8.81 7.57 -23.31
CA SER A 234 -8.36 8.02 -24.62
C SER A 234 -9.05 9.32 -25.08
N THR A 235 -10.31 9.54 -24.71
CA THR A 235 -11.03 10.77 -25.01
C THR A 235 -10.43 11.94 -24.26
N LEU A 236 -10.27 11.84 -22.95
CA LEU A 236 -9.67 12.89 -22.11
C LEU A 236 -8.23 13.23 -22.56
N ARG A 237 -7.44 12.21 -22.94
CA ARG A 237 -6.07 12.42 -23.42
C ARG A 237 -5.99 13.14 -24.76
N LYS A 238 -7.03 13.03 -25.61
CA LYS A 238 -7.08 13.71 -26.94
C LYS A 238 -7.66 15.11 -26.87
N CYS A 239 -8.72 15.29 -26.07
CA CYS A 239 -9.56 16.48 -26.09
C CYS A 239 -9.35 17.38 -24.86
N GLY A 240 -8.68 16.89 -23.82
CA GLY A 240 -8.59 17.54 -22.53
C GLY A 240 -9.89 17.41 -21.71
N SER A 241 -9.93 18.06 -20.54
CA SER A 241 -11.02 17.94 -19.59
C SER A 241 -12.26 18.83 -19.88
N GLN A 242 -12.37 19.42 -21.05
CA GLN A 242 -13.44 20.36 -21.41
C GLN A 242 -14.54 19.77 -22.32
N GLU A 243 -14.50 18.48 -22.61
CA GLU A 243 -15.57 17.76 -23.34
C GLU A 243 -16.30 16.75 -22.47
#